data_772ddc64cc0ca4659a6b719cd607310c
#
_entry.id   772ddc64cc0ca4659a6b719cd607310c
#
_cell.length_a   1.000
_cell.length_b   1.000
_cell.length_c   1.000
_cell.angle_alpha   90.00
_cell.angle_beta   90.00
_cell.angle_gamma   90.00
#
_symmetry.space_group_name_H-M   'P 1'
#
loop_
_entity.id
_entity.type
_entity.pdbx_description
1 polymer ?
#
loop_
_entity_poly.entity_id
_entity_poly.type
_entity_poly.pdbx_seq_one_letter_code
_entity_poly.pdbx_strand_id
1 'polypeptide(L)'
;MEPGIMLYIGCKVDVYEQIKIMQEIGVRRTFINAKHPEIDKVLCAIKDAGLICDTIHSEYAITHNGEKIHIDDISREGKAGEIMTSRIMKNIDVCATHNIPIIVVHPSYDPPELAINDNAKERYTAIGDYARKKGVTIAFENLKYTKNLEFIMSLVPDAKFCWDCGHEYSRLADHKPMPLFKDRLAALHIHDNFITNDDHLIPFTGKVDFEYVGKELAKSDFNGTLMLEILYGRNEKYSNEPTYKDFALKAKHAAEKVIELVERYKEANK
;
A
#
# COMPACT_ATOMS: atom_id res chain seq x y z
N MET A 1 10.64 0.39 -14.69
CA MET A 1 10.14 -0.02 -13.37
C MET A 1 11.06 -1.11 -12.80
N GLU A 2 11.10 -1.30 -11.48
CA GLU A 2 11.84 -2.40 -10.83
C GLU A 2 10.94 -3.13 -9.83
N PRO A 3 11.16 -4.43 -9.54
CA PRO A 3 10.36 -5.17 -8.59
C PRO A 3 10.64 -4.75 -7.15
N GLY A 4 9.57 -4.67 -6.33
CA GLY A 4 9.63 -4.50 -4.90
C GLY A 4 8.73 -5.52 -4.19
N ILE A 5 9.05 -5.86 -2.95
CA ILE A 5 8.30 -6.80 -2.14
C ILE A 5 8.08 -6.22 -0.74
N MET A 6 6.86 -6.30 -0.24
CA MET A 6 6.47 -5.92 1.12
C MET A 6 7.26 -6.72 2.17
N LEU A 7 7.69 -6.05 3.23
CA LEU A 7 8.10 -6.70 4.47
C LEU A 7 6.87 -6.97 5.35
N TYR A 8 6.49 -8.24 5.44
CA TYR A 8 5.27 -8.63 6.13
C TYR A 8 5.53 -8.93 7.61
N ILE A 9 5.03 -8.07 8.50
CA ILE A 9 5.21 -8.17 9.96
C ILE A 9 4.53 -9.41 10.57
N GLY A 10 3.42 -9.85 9.98
CA GLY A 10 2.68 -11.05 10.41
C GLY A 10 3.25 -12.37 9.91
N CYS A 11 4.41 -12.35 9.25
CA CYS A 11 5.09 -13.52 8.72
C CYS A 11 5.67 -14.38 9.85
N LYS A 12 5.72 -15.72 9.64
CA LYS A 12 6.47 -16.63 10.52
C LYS A 12 8.00 -16.43 10.44
N VAL A 13 8.47 -15.79 9.37
CA VAL A 13 9.87 -15.43 9.17
C VAL A 13 10.10 -14.02 9.70
N ASP A 14 11.09 -13.87 10.56
CA ASP A 14 11.45 -12.58 11.16
C ASP A 14 11.77 -11.52 10.10
N VAL A 15 11.45 -10.27 10.37
CA VAL A 15 11.61 -9.17 9.41
C VAL A 15 13.07 -8.95 9.00
N TYR A 16 14.02 -9.18 9.90
CA TYR A 16 15.44 -9.04 9.57
C TYR A 16 15.94 -10.16 8.66
N GLU A 17 15.39 -11.37 8.79
CA GLU A 17 15.68 -12.47 7.86
C GLU A 17 15.01 -12.22 6.50
N GLN A 18 13.80 -11.62 6.47
CA GLN A 18 13.18 -11.19 5.20
C GLN A 18 14.08 -10.18 4.48
N ILE A 19 14.60 -9.16 5.18
CA ILE A 19 15.54 -8.15 4.64
C ILE A 19 16.77 -8.83 4.03
N LYS A 20 17.41 -9.75 4.75
CA LYS A 20 18.57 -10.49 4.29
C LYS A 20 18.26 -11.29 3.02
N ILE A 21 17.15 -12.01 2.99
CA ILE A 21 16.73 -12.78 1.83
C ILE A 21 16.48 -11.88 0.62
N MET A 22 15.83 -10.72 0.81
CA MET A 22 15.63 -9.76 -0.27
C MET A 22 16.96 -9.25 -0.85
N GLN A 23 17.93 -8.94 0.02
CA GLN A 23 19.28 -8.58 -0.40
C GLN A 23 19.95 -9.70 -1.21
N GLU A 24 19.88 -10.96 -0.74
CA GLU A 24 20.45 -12.14 -1.42
C GLU A 24 19.86 -12.37 -2.82
N ILE A 25 18.56 -12.19 -2.99
CA ILE A 25 17.88 -12.39 -4.29
C ILE A 25 17.91 -11.14 -5.19
N GLY A 26 18.53 -10.05 -4.73
CA GLY A 26 18.69 -8.81 -5.49
C GLY A 26 17.40 -7.97 -5.61
N VAL A 27 16.42 -8.12 -4.73
CA VAL A 27 15.29 -7.20 -4.59
C VAL A 27 15.71 -6.05 -3.69
N ARG A 28 15.64 -4.83 -4.19
CA ARG A 28 16.15 -3.64 -3.47
C ARG A 28 15.06 -2.73 -2.94
N ARG A 29 13.83 -2.90 -3.39
CA ARG A 29 12.70 -2.02 -3.02
C ARG A 29 11.74 -2.75 -2.11
N THR A 30 11.24 -2.02 -1.11
CA THR A 30 10.30 -2.55 -0.15
C THR A 30 9.38 -1.48 0.41
N PHE A 31 8.34 -1.90 1.11
CA PHE A 31 7.59 -1.09 2.07
C PHE A 31 7.30 -1.90 3.34
N ILE A 32 6.89 -1.24 4.39
CA ILE A 32 6.54 -1.84 5.67
C ILE A 32 5.35 -1.12 6.29
N ASN A 33 4.56 -1.85 7.11
CA ASN A 33 3.48 -1.24 7.88
C ASN A 33 4.03 -0.56 9.15
N ALA A 34 3.53 0.64 9.45
CA ALA A 34 3.95 1.47 10.58
C ALA A 34 3.69 0.84 11.97
N LYS A 35 2.88 -0.23 12.04
CA LYS A 35 2.56 -0.88 13.33
C LYS A 35 3.70 -1.70 13.93
N HIS A 36 4.83 -1.87 13.23
CA HIS A 36 5.96 -2.62 13.79
C HIS A 36 6.46 -1.94 15.06
N PRO A 37 6.57 -2.65 16.22
CA PRO A 37 6.91 -2.03 17.50
C PRO A 37 8.31 -1.38 17.54
N GLU A 38 9.22 -1.87 16.71
CA GLU A 38 10.58 -1.35 16.55
C GLU A 38 10.82 -0.77 15.15
N ILE A 39 9.82 -0.01 14.63
CA ILE A 39 9.85 0.49 13.24
C ILE A 39 11.15 1.21 12.89
N ASP A 40 11.66 2.05 13.77
CA ASP A 40 12.91 2.79 13.55
C ASP A 40 14.11 1.86 13.35
N LYS A 41 14.21 0.79 14.15
CA LYS A 41 15.28 -0.20 14.01
C LYS A 41 15.20 -0.97 12.70
N VAL A 42 13.97 -1.35 12.31
CA VAL A 42 13.74 -2.04 11.03
C VAL A 42 14.10 -1.15 9.85
N LEU A 43 13.72 0.12 9.89
CA LEU A 43 14.06 1.08 8.84
C LEU A 43 15.58 1.32 8.74
N CYS A 44 16.29 1.35 9.87
CA CYS A 44 17.75 1.35 9.87
C CYS A 44 18.32 0.07 9.23
N ALA A 45 17.80 -1.11 9.58
CA ALA A 45 18.26 -2.39 9.02
C ALA A 45 18.00 -2.49 7.50
N ILE A 46 16.86 -1.99 7.00
CA ILE A 46 16.56 -1.88 5.56
C ILE A 46 17.67 -1.06 4.87
N LYS A 47 17.98 0.11 5.40
CA LYS A 47 19.03 1.00 4.88
C LYS A 47 20.41 0.36 4.92
N ASP A 48 20.77 -0.25 6.04
CA ASP A 48 22.10 -0.89 6.24
C ASP A 48 22.31 -2.09 5.31
N ALA A 49 21.22 -2.79 4.95
CA ALA A 49 21.23 -3.85 3.95
C ALA A 49 21.28 -3.32 2.49
N GLY A 50 21.27 -2.00 2.28
CA GLY A 50 21.27 -1.39 0.95
C GLY A 50 19.91 -1.49 0.23
N LEU A 51 18.83 -1.76 0.98
CA LEU A 51 17.47 -1.70 0.47
C LEU A 51 16.92 -0.28 0.62
N ILE A 52 15.87 0.02 -0.13
CA ILE A 52 15.16 1.29 -0.12
C ILE A 52 13.70 1.02 0.30
N CYS A 53 13.27 1.68 1.37
CA CYS A 53 11.87 1.71 1.77
C CYS A 53 11.17 2.83 0.99
N ASP A 54 10.32 2.47 0.03
CA ASP A 54 9.64 3.45 -0.83
C ASP A 54 8.46 4.11 -0.13
N THR A 55 7.72 3.34 0.68
CA THR A 55 6.55 3.82 1.39
C THR A 55 6.45 3.21 2.78
N ILE A 56 5.77 3.92 3.68
CA ILE A 56 5.22 3.34 4.91
C ILE A 56 3.70 3.23 4.74
N HIS A 57 3.16 2.05 5.04
CA HIS A 57 1.72 1.85 5.12
C HIS A 57 1.24 2.23 6.52
N SER A 58 0.40 3.26 6.63
CA SER A 58 -0.20 3.69 7.89
C SER A 58 -1.16 2.64 8.44
N GLU A 59 -1.29 2.58 9.77
CA GLU A 59 -2.29 1.70 10.39
C GLU A 59 -3.70 2.21 10.08
N TYR A 60 -4.56 1.31 9.67
CA TYR A 60 -6.01 1.55 9.51
C TYR A 60 -6.81 1.22 10.77
N ALA A 61 -6.19 0.53 11.73
CA ALA A 61 -6.76 0.22 13.03
C ALA A 61 -5.67 0.14 14.10
N ILE A 62 -5.97 0.68 15.28
CA ILE A 62 -5.08 0.66 16.45
C ILE A 62 -5.86 0.23 17.69
N THR A 63 -5.15 -0.22 18.72
CA THR A 63 -5.72 -0.41 20.07
C THR A 63 -5.21 0.71 20.98
N HIS A 64 -6.11 1.46 21.59
CA HIS A 64 -5.80 2.54 22.52
C HIS A 64 -6.61 2.34 23.81
N ASN A 65 -5.91 2.20 24.95
CA ASN A 65 -6.54 1.94 26.24
C ASN A 65 -7.54 0.76 26.24
N GLY A 66 -7.25 -0.31 25.47
CA GLY A 66 -8.09 -1.48 25.33
C GLY A 66 -9.24 -1.35 24.33
N GLU A 67 -9.47 -0.18 23.77
CA GLU A 67 -10.48 0.07 22.74
C GLU A 67 -9.85 0.01 21.32
N LYS A 68 -10.58 -0.57 20.39
CA LYS A 68 -10.19 -0.63 18.99
C LYS A 68 -10.69 0.63 18.25
N ILE A 69 -9.76 1.38 17.68
CA ILE A 69 -10.02 2.60 16.91
C ILE A 69 -9.66 2.31 15.45
N HIS A 70 -10.57 2.64 14.54
CA HIS A 70 -10.42 2.45 13.11
C HIS A 70 -10.23 3.77 12.36
N ILE A 71 -9.74 3.69 11.13
CA ILE A 71 -9.61 4.84 10.24
C ILE A 71 -10.96 5.55 10.02
N ASP A 72 -12.07 4.81 10.02
CA ASP A 72 -13.43 5.36 9.87
C ASP A 72 -13.84 6.28 11.02
N ASP A 73 -13.18 6.17 12.18
CA ASP A 73 -13.42 7.05 13.32
C ASP A 73 -12.98 8.50 13.06
N ILE A 74 -12.17 8.74 12.03
CA ILE A 74 -11.79 10.10 11.60
C ILE A 74 -13.04 10.93 11.25
N SER A 75 -14.08 10.31 10.72
CA SER A 75 -15.34 10.98 10.38
C SER A 75 -16.29 11.15 11.57
N ARG A 76 -16.02 10.51 12.71
CA ARG A 76 -16.92 10.51 13.89
C ARG A 76 -16.56 11.61 14.86
N GLU A 77 -17.57 12.07 15.62
CA GLU A 77 -17.34 12.94 16.75
C GLU A 77 -16.56 12.24 17.87
N GLY A 78 -15.81 13.01 18.66
CA GLY A 78 -15.13 12.55 19.86
C GLY A 78 -13.67 12.15 19.67
N LYS A 79 -13.11 11.60 20.77
CA LYS A 79 -11.67 11.36 20.90
C LYS A 79 -11.09 10.30 19.98
N ALA A 80 -11.87 9.32 19.53
CA ALA A 80 -11.37 8.24 18.67
C ALA A 80 -10.81 8.79 17.34
N GLY A 81 -11.52 9.73 16.70
CA GLY A 81 -11.06 10.38 15.49
C GLY A 81 -9.81 11.25 15.70
N GLU A 82 -9.70 11.94 16.83
CA GLU A 82 -8.51 12.72 17.18
C GLU A 82 -7.29 11.82 17.39
N ILE A 83 -7.49 10.67 18.06
CA ILE A 83 -6.43 9.68 18.30
C ILE A 83 -5.96 9.10 16.97
N MET A 84 -6.86 8.72 16.07
CA MET A 84 -6.49 8.19 14.75
C MET A 84 -5.77 9.24 13.91
N THR A 85 -6.26 10.48 13.88
CA THR A 85 -5.59 11.61 13.21
C THR A 85 -4.16 11.78 13.73
N SER A 86 -3.98 11.80 15.05
CA SER A 86 -2.67 11.90 15.70
C SER A 86 -1.76 10.70 15.38
N ARG A 87 -2.32 9.49 15.21
CA ARG A 87 -1.57 8.31 14.82
C ARG A 87 -1.02 8.45 13.40
N ILE A 88 -1.83 8.89 12.46
CA ILE A 88 -1.36 9.13 11.08
C ILE A 88 -0.26 10.20 11.05
N MET A 89 -0.42 11.29 11.80
CA MET A 89 0.61 12.33 11.90
C MET A 89 1.93 11.80 12.49
N LYS A 90 1.87 10.90 13.48
CA LYS A 90 3.08 10.22 13.97
C LYS A 90 3.74 9.33 12.92
N ASN A 91 2.96 8.65 12.10
CA ASN A 91 3.50 7.83 11.00
C ASN A 91 4.14 8.71 9.92
N ILE A 92 3.61 9.92 9.68
CA ILE A 92 4.23 10.95 8.83
C ILE A 92 5.59 11.39 9.43
N ASP A 93 5.69 11.55 10.76
CA ASP A 93 6.96 11.87 11.42
C ASP A 93 7.99 10.75 11.23
N VAL A 94 7.60 9.48 11.27
CA VAL A 94 8.49 8.35 10.97
C VAL A 94 8.99 8.45 9.53
N CYS A 95 8.10 8.70 8.56
CA CYS A 95 8.50 8.90 7.17
C CYS A 95 9.52 10.04 7.03
N ALA A 96 9.26 11.19 7.62
CA ALA A 96 10.15 12.35 7.56
C ALA A 96 11.52 12.06 8.22
N THR A 97 11.53 11.39 9.37
CA THR A 97 12.76 11.04 10.11
C THR A 97 13.68 10.13 9.31
N HIS A 98 13.10 9.17 8.58
CA HIS A 98 13.84 8.18 7.78
C HIS A 98 13.98 8.55 6.30
N ASN A 99 13.56 9.76 5.89
CA ASN A 99 13.55 10.24 4.50
C ASN A 99 12.76 9.32 3.56
N ILE A 100 11.64 8.76 4.04
CA ILE A 100 10.72 7.98 3.23
C ILE A 100 9.73 8.94 2.56
N PRO A 101 9.66 8.96 1.21
CA PRO A 101 8.98 10.02 0.51
C PRO A 101 7.45 9.94 0.58
N ILE A 102 6.90 8.75 0.80
CA ILE A 102 5.46 8.48 0.67
C ILE A 102 4.94 7.73 1.88
N ILE A 103 3.78 8.18 2.39
CA ILE A 103 2.95 7.40 3.31
C ILE A 103 1.68 6.95 2.60
N VAL A 104 1.38 5.65 2.64
CA VAL A 104 0.11 5.10 2.14
C VAL A 104 -0.92 5.10 3.27
N VAL A 105 -2.11 5.61 3.00
CA VAL A 105 -3.20 5.75 3.96
C VAL A 105 -4.49 5.23 3.35
N HIS A 106 -5.22 4.38 4.07
CA HIS A 106 -6.57 4.00 3.70
C HIS A 106 -7.53 5.20 3.83
N PRO A 107 -8.41 5.45 2.86
CA PRO A 107 -9.45 6.49 2.99
C PRO A 107 -10.57 6.08 3.96
N SER A 108 -10.80 4.77 4.12
CA SER A 108 -11.75 4.14 5.04
C SER A 108 -11.33 2.71 5.26
N TYR A 109 -11.99 1.94 6.12
CA TYR A 109 -11.64 0.53 6.33
C TYR A 109 -12.56 -0.39 5.54
N ASP A 110 -13.84 -0.35 5.85
CA ASP A 110 -14.84 -1.19 5.21
C ASP A 110 -16.22 -0.51 5.32
N PRO A 111 -17.23 -0.90 4.54
CA PRO A 111 -18.48 -0.16 4.51
C PRO A 111 -19.04 0.10 5.91
N PRO A 112 -19.78 1.15 6.10
CA PRO A 112 -20.50 1.94 5.09
C PRO A 112 -19.67 3.06 4.48
N GLU A 113 -20.22 3.69 3.42
CA GLU A 113 -19.66 4.93 2.86
C GLU A 113 -19.21 5.87 3.98
N LEU A 114 -18.00 6.40 3.84
CA LEU A 114 -17.47 7.36 4.79
C LEU A 114 -18.47 8.51 4.97
N ALA A 115 -18.82 8.82 6.20
CA ALA A 115 -19.67 9.98 6.45
C ALA A 115 -18.94 11.25 6.01
N ILE A 116 -19.45 11.87 4.96
CA ILE A 116 -18.96 13.16 4.45
C ILE A 116 -19.46 14.25 5.39
N ASN A 117 -18.68 14.56 6.42
CA ASN A 117 -19.02 15.54 7.44
C ASN A 117 -17.85 16.47 7.74
N ASP A 118 -18.09 17.46 8.58
CA ASP A 118 -17.09 18.48 8.89
C ASP A 118 -15.90 17.93 9.68
N ASN A 119 -16.08 16.91 10.52
CA ASN A 119 -14.96 16.23 11.20
C ASN A 119 -14.00 15.57 10.19
N ALA A 120 -14.54 14.84 9.20
CA ALA A 120 -13.74 14.24 8.14
C ALA A 120 -12.98 15.31 7.36
N LYS A 121 -13.66 16.40 6.96
CA LYS A 121 -13.05 17.52 6.23
C LYS A 121 -11.90 18.13 7.02
N GLU A 122 -12.14 18.53 8.26
CA GLU A 122 -11.14 19.17 9.12
C GLU A 122 -9.93 18.26 9.32
N ARG A 123 -10.14 17.00 9.70
CA ARG A 123 -9.05 16.07 10.06
C ARG A 123 -8.23 15.63 8.86
N TYR A 124 -8.85 15.30 7.73
CA TYR A 124 -8.08 14.95 6.52
C TYR A 124 -7.33 16.15 5.95
N THR A 125 -7.90 17.37 6.01
CA THR A 125 -7.19 18.59 5.64
C THR A 125 -5.98 18.80 6.56
N ALA A 126 -6.16 18.65 7.88
CA ALA A 126 -5.06 18.78 8.84
C ALA A 126 -3.95 17.75 8.63
N ILE A 127 -4.31 16.49 8.30
CA ILE A 127 -3.34 15.44 7.95
C ILE A 127 -2.56 15.84 6.67
N GLY A 128 -3.26 16.32 5.64
CA GLY A 128 -2.65 16.78 4.40
C GLY A 128 -1.67 17.94 4.60
N ASP A 129 -2.08 18.95 5.35
CA ASP A 129 -1.23 20.09 5.68
C ASP A 129 -0.01 19.69 6.50
N TYR A 130 -0.19 18.75 7.42
CA TYR A 130 0.91 18.21 8.23
C TYR A 130 1.93 17.48 7.38
N ALA A 131 1.49 16.60 6.47
CA ALA A 131 2.36 15.88 5.57
C ALA A 131 3.15 16.84 4.66
N ARG A 132 2.48 17.84 4.07
CA ARG A 132 3.12 18.88 3.25
C ARG A 132 4.19 19.62 4.04
N LYS A 133 3.91 20.01 5.30
CA LYS A 133 4.87 20.68 6.19
C LYS A 133 6.10 19.79 6.47
N LYS A 134 5.93 18.47 6.50
CA LYS A 134 7.01 17.50 6.75
C LYS A 134 7.74 17.06 5.48
N GLY A 135 7.29 17.50 4.30
CA GLY A 135 7.85 17.08 3.03
C GLY A 135 7.53 15.63 2.65
N VAL A 136 6.46 15.06 3.22
CA VAL A 136 6.00 13.69 2.96
C VAL A 136 4.75 13.72 2.08
N THR A 137 4.73 12.94 1.03
CA THR A 137 3.57 12.77 0.15
C THR A 137 2.60 11.75 0.76
N ILE A 138 1.32 12.11 0.84
CA ILE A 138 0.27 11.12 1.17
C ILE A 138 -0.21 10.48 -0.14
N ALA A 139 -0.27 9.15 -0.17
CA ALA A 139 -0.95 8.39 -1.21
C ALA A 139 -2.14 7.66 -0.59
N PHE A 140 -3.36 7.99 -1.04
CA PHE A 140 -4.54 7.25 -0.60
C PHE A 140 -4.73 6.01 -1.45
N GLU A 141 -5.02 4.89 -0.79
CA GLU A 141 -5.19 3.60 -1.42
C GLU A 141 -6.66 3.31 -1.73
N ASN A 142 -6.95 2.71 -2.88
CA ASN A 142 -8.31 2.29 -3.18
C ASN A 142 -8.72 1.07 -2.35
N LEU A 143 -9.91 1.18 -1.80
CA LEU A 143 -10.62 0.10 -1.11
C LEU A 143 -11.97 -0.12 -1.79
N LYS A 144 -12.99 -0.48 -1.03
CA LYS A 144 -14.30 -0.87 -1.54
C LYS A 144 -15.08 0.24 -2.24
N TYR A 145 -14.95 1.48 -1.77
CA TYR A 145 -15.75 2.62 -2.26
C TYR A 145 -14.87 3.69 -2.89
N THR A 146 -14.90 3.79 -4.19
CA THR A 146 -14.19 4.83 -4.94
C THR A 146 -14.64 6.23 -4.55
N LYS A 147 -15.91 6.41 -4.19
CA LYS A 147 -16.45 7.70 -3.68
C LYS A 147 -15.74 8.20 -2.42
N ASN A 148 -15.36 7.30 -1.50
CA ASN A 148 -14.59 7.70 -0.32
C ASN A 148 -13.22 8.23 -0.72
N LEU A 149 -12.57 7.57 -1.68
CA LEU A 149 -11.30 8.02 -2.23
C LEU A 149 -11.45 9.37 -2.94
N GLU A 150 -12.45 9.54 -3.82
CA GLU A 150 -12.75 10.81 -4.51
C GLU A 150 -12.93 11.95 -3.53
N PHE A 151 -13.73 11.73 -2.48
CA PHE A 151 -13.99 12.73 -1.46
C PHE A 151 -12.71 13.17 -0.76
N ILE A 152 -11.92 12.21 -0.24
CA ILE A 152 -10.70 12.54 0.50
C ILE A 152 -9.64 13.15 -0.41
N MET A 153 -9.50 12.67 -1.63
CA MET A 153 -8.62 13.25 -2.64
C MET A 153 -9.00 14.70 -3.00
N SER A 154 -10.28 15.07 -2.85
CA SER A 154 -10.73 16.45 -3.03
C SER A 154 -10.35 17.37 -1.86
N LEU A 155 -10.27 16.82 -0.65
CA LEU A 155 -9.87 17.56 0.56
C LEU A 155 -8.36 17.80 0.63
N VAL A 156 -7.58 16.91 0.04
CA VAL A 156 -6.11 16.96 0.03
C VAL A 156 -5.63 17.01 -1.42
N PRO A 157 -5.65 18.19 -2.07
CA PRO A 157 -5.38 18.33 -3.50
C PRO A 157 -4.01 17.78 -3.94
N ASP A 158 -3.01 17.85 -3.07
CA ASP A 158 -1.65 17.36 -3.34
C ASP A 158 -1.49 15.87 -3.09
N ALA A 159 -2.48 15.21 -2.49
CA ALA A 159 -2.42 13.78 -2.25
C ALA A 159 -2.29 13.02 -3.57
N LYS A 160 -1.59 11.91 -3.51
CA LYS A 160 -1.37 10.98 -4.60
C LYS A 160 -2.24 9.74 -4.42
N PHE A 161 -2.19 8.88 -5.39
CA PHE A 161 -2.93 7.64 -5.43
C PHE A 161 -1.99 6.45 -5.24
N CYS A 162 -2.36 5.53 -4.35
CA CYS A 162 -1.79 4.19 -4.28
C CYS A 162 -2.79 3.23 -4.92
N TRP A 163 -2.42 2.60 -6.02
CA TRP A 163 -3.29 1.63 -6.67
C TRP A 163 -3.05 0.24 -6.11
N ASP A 164 -4.06 -0.30 -5.42
CA ASP A 164 -4.14 -1.71 -5.11
C ASP A 164 -5.03 -2.41 -6.14
N CYS A 165 -4.38 -3.21 -6.99
CA CYS A 165 -5.08 -3.92 -8.06
C CYS A 165 -5.90 -5.10 -7.53
N GLY A 166 -5.48 -5.73 -6.45
CA GLY A 166 -6.22 -6.83 -5.83
C GLY A 166 -7.51 -6.35 -5.15
N HIS A 167 -7.48 -5.21 -4.47
CA HIS A 167 -8.68 -4.57 -3.93
C HIS A 167 -9.67 -4.20 -5.03
N GLU A 168 -9.20 -3.74 -6.19
CA GLU A 168 -10.06 -3.44 -7.32
C GLU A 168 -10.86 -4.67 -7.80
N TYR A 169 -10.33 -5.87 -7.63
CA TYR A 169 -11.02 -7.12 -8.01
C TYR A 169 -11.81 -7.76 -6.87
N SER A 170 -11.33 -7.68 -5.63
CA SER A 170 -11.93 -8.37 -4.50
C SER A 170 -12.92 -7.53 -3.70
N ARG A 171 -12.74 -6.21 -3.68
CA ARG A 171 -13.46 -5.31 -2.78
C ARG A 171 -14.30 -4.26 -3.47
N LEU A 172 -14.00 -3.91 -4.71
CA LEU A 172 -14.63 -2.78 -5.38
C LEU A 172 -16.14 -3.00 -5.57
N ALA A 173 -16.94 -2.08 -5.05
CA ALA A 173 -18.40 -2.13 -5.13
C ALA A 173 -18.98 -1.24 -6.24
N ASP A 174 -18.21 -0.27 -6.73
CA ASP A 174 -18.66 0.72 -7.71
C ASP A 174 -17.80 0.71 -8.98
N HIS A 175 -16.99 1.72 -9.25
CA HIS A 175 -16.25 1.84 -10.51
C HIS A 175 -14.74 1.83 -10.28
N LYS A 176 -13.99 1.48 -11.32
CA LYS A 176 -12.55 1.29 -11.26
C LYS A 176 -11.82 2.61 -10.98
N PRO A 177 -10.96 2.67 -9.94
CA PRO A 177 -10.27 3.90 -9.55
C PRO A 177 -9.12 4.27 -10.48
N MET A 178 -8.44 3.30 -11.11
CA MET A 178 -7.24 3.58 -11.90
C MET A 178 -7.49 4.57 -13.05
N PRO A 179 -8.55 4.45 -13.89
CA PRO A 179 -8.84 5.45 -14.90
C PRO A 179 -9.10 6.86 -14.38
N LEU A 180 -9.57 7.00 -13.13
CA LEU A 180 -9.90 8.28 -12.51
C LEU A 180 -8.66 8.97 -11.92
N PHE A 181 -7.69 8.19 -11.41
CA PHE A 181 -6.57 8.72 -10.61
C PHE A 181 -5.18 8.42 -11.18
N LYS A 182 -5.08 7.84 -12.38
CA LYS A 182 -3.80 7.47 -13.01
C LYS A 182 -2.78 8.61 -13.05
N ASP A 183 -3.23 9.86 -13.23
CA ASP A 183 -2.36 11.03 -13.28
C ASP A 183 -1.83 11.46 -11.89
N ARG A 184 -2.39 10.87 -10.83
CA ARG A 184 -1.97 11.04 -9.44
C ARG A 184 -1.28 9.80 -8.86
N LEU A 185 -1.06 8.76 -9.68
CA LEU A 185 -0.45 7.50 -9.24
C LEU A 185 0.98 7.73 -8.72
N ALA A 186 1.26 7.27 -7.50
CA ALA A 186 2.57 7.41 -6.86
C ALA A 186 3.05 6.15 -6.12
N ALA A 187 2.16 5.21 -5.85
CA ALA A 187 2.50 3.93 -5.23
C ALA A 187 1.62 2.81 -5.80
N LEU A 188 2.11 1.58 -5.70
CA LEU A 188 1.41 0.37 -6.13
C LEU A 188 1.39 -0.65 -5.00
N HIS A 189 0.24 -1.32 -4.84
CA HIS A 189 0.10 -2.58 -4.13
C HIS A 189 -0.42 -3.62 -5.11
N ILE A 190 0.46 -4.50 -5.54
CA ILE A 190 0.16 -5.50 -6.57
C ILE A 190 0.11 -6.87 -5.91
N HIS A 191 -1.03 -7.49 -5.99
CA HIS A 191 -1.25 -8.87 -5.54
C HIS A 191 -2.37 -9.54 -6.33
N ASP A 192 -2.46 -10.84 -6.21
CA ASP A 192 -3.52 -11.63 -6.82
C ASP A 192 -4.51 -12.13 -5.75
N ASN A 193 -5.69 -12.52 -6.17
CA ASN A 193 -6.72 -13.10 -5.32
C ASN A 193 -7.73 -13.94 -6.13
N PHE A 194 -8.63 -14.63 -5.43
CA PHE A 194 -9.70 -15.39 -6.07
C PHE A 194 -11.02 -14.60 -6.23
N ILE A 195 -10.95 -13.25 -6.13
CA ILE A 195 -12.07 -12.29 -6.30
C ILE A 195 -13.04 -12.27 -5.10
N THR A 196 -13.15 -13.35 -4.35
CA THR A 196 -14.05 -13.44 -3.18
C THR A 196 -13.45 -12.88 -1.91
N ASN A 197 -12.13 -12.91 -1.80
CA ASN A 197 -11.38 -12.47 -0.62
C ASN A 197 -10.16 -11.67 -1.05
N ASP A 198 -9.64 -10.91 -0.12
CA ASP A 198 -8.40 -10.20 -0.23
C ASP A 198 -7.24 -11.13 0.16
N ASP A 199 -6.82 -11.98 -0.81
CA ASP A 199 -5.96 -13.13 -0.53
C ASP A 199 -4.46 -12.79 -0.52
N HIS A 200 -4.04 -11.66 -1.10
CA HIS A 200 -2.64 -11.24 -1.21
C HIS A 200 -1.69 -12.30 -1.76
N LEU A 201 -2.09 -12.93 -2.88
CA LEU A 201 -1.33 -13.95 -3.54
C LEU A 201 -0.26 -13.37 -4.48
N ILE A 202 0.74 -14.18 -4.82
CA ILE A 202 1.70 -13.84 -5.88
C ILE A 202 0.94 -13.67 -7.22
N PRO A 203 1.24 -12.63 -8.01
CA PRO A 203 0.64 -12.43 -9.33
C PRO A 203 0.65 -13.69 -10.20
N PHE A 204 -0.42 -13.88 -10.98
CA PHE A 204 -0.67 -15.04 -11.85
C PHE A 204 -0.97 -16.37 -11.12
N THR A 205 -1.32 -16.32 -9.83
CA THR A 205 -1.72 -17.53 -9.08
C THR A 205 -3.20 -17.53 -8.68
N GLY A 206 -3.91 -16.44 -8.90
CA GLY A 206 -5.33 -16.26 -8.66
C GLY A 206 -6.13 -15.95 -9.93
N LYS A 207 -6.97 -14.92 -9.88
CA LYS A 207 -7.92 -14.55 -10.93
C LYS A 207 -7.88 -13.08 -11.35
N VAL A 208 -6.94 -12.29 -10.83
CA VAL A 208 -6.74 -10.91 -11.26
C VAL A 208 -6.28 -10.89 -12.72
N ASP A 209 -6.87 -10.04 -13.54
CA ASP A 209 -6.47 -9.88 -14.94
C ASP A 209 -5.23 -9.00 -15.05
N PHE A 210 -4.04 -9.60 -15.06
CA PHE A 210 -2.77 -8.87 -15.19
C PHE A 210 -2.54 -8.27 -16.58
N GLU A 211 -3.26 -8.70 -17.62
CA GLU A 211 -3.28 -7.99 -18.90
C GLU A 211 -3.94 -6.61 -18.76
N TYR A 212 -5.06 -6.54 -18.02
CA TYR A 212 -5.67 -5.26 -17.66
C TYR A 212 -4.75 -4.41 -16.79
N VAL A 213 -4.12 -4.99 -15.77
CA VAL A 213 -3.16 -4.26 -14.90
C VAL A 213 -2.02 -3.67 -15.73
N GLY A 214 -1.41 -4.46 -16.61
CA GLY A 214 -0.35 -3.98 -17.51
C GLY A 214 -0.79 -2.85 -18.43
N LYS A 215 -2.00 -2.95 -19.00
CA LYS A 215 -2.58 -1.91 -19.87
C LYS A 215 -2.83 -0.60 -19.13
N GLU A 216 -3.39 -0.65 -17.93
CA GLU A 216 -3.69 0.56 -17.17
C GLU A 216 -2.41 1.24 -16.66
N LEU A 217 -1.41 0.47 -16.21
CA LEU A 217 -0.10 1.02 -15.85
C LEU A 217 0.61 1.64 -17.06
N ALA A 218 0.51 1.04 -18.23
CA ALA A 218 1.12 1.58 -19.45
C ALA A 218 0.50 2.92 -19.91
N LYS A 219 -0.74 3.22 -19.51
CA LYS A 219 -1.43 4.50 -19.77
C LYS A 219 -1.09 5.59 -18.76
N SER A 220 -0.40 5.26 -17.68
CA SER A 220 0.04 6.20 -16.67
C SER A 220 1.49 6.63 -16.90
N ASP A 221 1.87 7.78 -16.34
CA ASP A 221 3.26 8.25 -16.33
C ASP A 221 4.08 7.62 -15.18
N PHE A 222 3.49 6.64 -14.47
CA PHE A 222 4.15 6.01 -13.34
C PHE A 222 5.38 5.19 -13.78
N ASN A 223 6.51 5.50 -13.18
CA ASN A 223 7.78 4.82 -13.43
C ASN A 223 8.50 4.40 -12.12
N GLY A 224 7.73 4.26 -11.04
CA GLY A 224 8.24 3.83 -9.74
C GLY A 224 8.40 2.31 -9.64
N THR A 225 8.34 1.83 -8.41
CA THR A 225 8.47 0.40 -8.08
C THR A 225 7.19 -0.36 -8.36
N LEU A 226 7.28 -1.49 -9.05
CA LEU A 226 6.21 -2.49 -9.06
C LEU A 226 6.22 -3.23 -7.72
N MET A 227 5.50 -2.67 -6.76
CA MET A 227 5.52 -3.13 -5.39
C MET A 227 4.48 -4.23 -5.16
N LEU A 228 4.95 -5.40 -4.73
CA LEU A 228 4.09 -6.51 -4.38
C LEU A 228 3.66 -6.43 -2.91
N GLU A 229 2.36 -6.48 -2.67
CA GLU A 229 1.75 -6.62 -1.35
C GLU A 229 1.23 -8.05 -1.15
N ILE A 230 2.14 -8.97 -0.86
CA ILE A 230 1.90 -10.41 -0.80
C ILE A 230 2.23 -10.98 0.57
N LEU A 231 1.49 -12.01 1.00
CA LEU A 231 1.55 -12.53 2.37
C LEU A 231 1.98 -13.99 2.42
N TYR A 232 3.26 -14.24 2.74
CA TYR A 232 3.79 -15.59 2.96
C TYR A 232 3.12 -16.27 4.17
N GLY A 233 2.65 -17.49 3.96
CA GLY A 233 2.08 -18.33 5.02
C GLY A 233 0.65 -17.96 5.45
N ARG A 234 0.02 -16.93 4.84
CA ARG A 234 -1.39 -16.59 5.14
C ARG A 234 -2.38 -17.54 4.46
N ASN A 235 -2.07 -17.99 3.26
CA ASN A 235 -2.91 -18.84 2.43
C ASN A 235 -2.15 -20.11 2.02
N GLU A 236 -1.81 -20.96 2.99
CA GLU A 236 -1.08 -22.22 2.77
C GLU A 236 -1.75 -23.14 1.73
N LYS A 237 -3.07 -22.97 1.50
CA LYS A 237 -3.82 -23.69 0.46
C LYS A 237 -3.38 -23.30 -0.96
N TYR A 238 -2.83 -22.10 -1.14
CA TYR A 238 -2.53 -21.53 -2.46
C TYR A 238 -1.05 -21.18 -2.66
N SER A 239 -0.27 -21.24 -1.58
CA SER A 239 1.15 -20.91 -1.57
C SER A 239 1.91 -22.07 -0.92
N ASN A 240 2.46 -22.95 -1.75
CA ASN A 240 3.17 -24.17 -1.34
C ASN A 240 4.69 -23.99 -1.38
N GLU A 241 5.18 -22.76 -1.34
CA GLU A 241 6.62 -22.51 -1.32
C GLU A 241 7.21 -23.00 0.00
N PRO A 242 8.22 -23.92 -0.03
CA PRO A 242 8.77 -24.56 1.16
C PRO A 242 9.50 -23.58 2.08
N THR A 243 10.06 -22.51 1.51
CA THR A 243 10.78 -21.48 2.25
C THR A 243 10.33 -20.06 1.84
N TYR A 244 10.57 -19.07 2.72
CA TYR A 244 10.36 -17.66 2.37
C TYR A 244 11.24 -17.23 1.19
N LYS A 245 12.43 -17.80 1.03
CA LYS A 245 13.32 -17.50 -0.11
C LYS A 245 12.71 -17.97 -1.43
N ASP A 246 12.16 -19.17 -1.47
CA ASP A 246 11.47 -19.68 -2.67
C ASP A 246 10.25 -18.82 -3.01
N PHE A 247 9.47 -18.45 -2.00
CA PHE A 247 8.35 -17.52 -2.15
C PHE A 247 8.80 -16.16 -2.72
N ALA A 248 9.84 -15.56 -2.16
CA ALA A 248 10.34 -14.25 -2.59
C ALA A 248 10.94 -14.29 -4.01
N LEU A 249 11.63 -15.38 -4.39
CA LEU A 249 12.11 -15.60 -5.75
C LEU A 249 10.95 -15.72 -6.76
N LYS A 250 9.92 -16.49 -6.43
CA LYS A 250 8.72 -16.61 -7.26
C LYS A 250 8.00 -15.28 -7.40
N ALA A 251 7.89 -14.53 -6.30
CA ALA A 251 7.33 -13.20 -6.29
C ALA A 251 8.10 -12.23 -7.19
N LYS A 252 9.44 -12.21 -7.10
CA LYS A 252 10.29 -11.40 -7.97
C LYS A 252 10.04 -11.70 -9.45
N HIS A 253 10.05 -12.98 -9.85
CA HIS A 253 9.76 -13.38 -11.23
C HIS A 253 8.36 -12.97 -11.69
N ALA A 254 7.36 -13.04 -10.79
CA ALA A 254 6.01 -12.59 -11.11
C ALA A 254 5.95 -11.06 -11.33
N ALA A 255 6.64 -10.28 -10.49
CA ALA A 255 6.76 -8.84 -10.67
C ALA A 255 7.44 -8.48 -12.00
N GLU A 256 8.53 -9.17 -12.35
CA GLU A 256 9.24 -8.99 -13.62
C GLU A 256 8.30 -9.24 -14.83
N LYS A 257 7.46 -10.28 -14.79
CA LYS A 257 6.44 -10.54 -15.81
C LYS A 257 5.39 -9.41 -15.92
N VAL A 258 4.95 -8.85 -14.80
CA VAL A 258 4.02 -7.70 -14.84
C VAL A 258 4.71 -6.49 -15.49
N ILE A 259 5.98 -6.25 -15.16
CA ILE A 259 6.78 -5.17 -15.77
C ILE A 259 6.89 -5.38 -17.31
N GLU A 260 7.16 -6.60 -17.75
CA GLU A 260 7.20 -6.95 -19.18
C GLU A 260 5.86 -6.66 -19.89
N LEU A 261 4.72 -6.96 -19.23
CA LEU A 261 3.40 -6.58 -19.76
C LEU A 261 3.27 -5.06 -19.91
N VAL A 262 3.67 -4.28 -18.91
CA VAL A 262 3.62 -2.81 -18.97
C VAL A 262 4.45 -2.28 -20.13
N GLU A 263 5.70 -2.73 -20.29
CA GLU A 263 6.58 -2.29 -21.37
C GLU A 263 6.03 -2.67 -22.74
N ARG A 264 5.50 -3.89 -22.90
CA ARG A 264 4.84 -4.31 -24.15
C ARG A 264 3.69 -3.38 -24.55
N TYR A 265 2.86 -2.97 -23.59
CA TYR A 265 1.76 -2.04 -23.87
C TYR A 265 2.22 -0.60 -24.10
N LYS A 266 3.30 -0.15 -23.45
CA LYS A 266 3.92 1.16 -23.75
C LYS A 266 4.47 1.21 -25.16
N GLU A 267 5.08 0.14 -25.64
CA GLU A 267 5.59 0.04 -27.02
C GLU A 267 4.47 0.03 -28.05
N ALA A 268 3.37 -0.67 -27.79
CA ALA A 268 2.21 -0.72 -28.68
C ALA A 268 1.44 0.60 -28.79
N ASN A 269 1.62 1.52 -27.84
CA ASN A 269 0.99 2.84 -27.81
C ASN A 269 1.85 3.96 -28.39
N LYS A 270 3.08 3.67 -28.84
CA LYS A 270 4.00 4.60 -29.55
C LYS A 270 3.70 4.60 -31.05
#